data_f2106abe31feba3b68bd96571e223762
#
_entry.id   f2106abe31feba3b68bd96571e223762
#
_cell.length_a   1.000
_cell.length_b   1.000
_cell.length_c   1.000
_cell.angle_alpha   90.00
_cell.angle_beta   90.00
_cell.angle_gamma   90.00
#
_symmetry.space_group_name_H-M   'P 1'
#
loop_
_entity.id
_entity.type
_entity.pdbx_description
1 polymer ?
#
loop_
_entity_poly.entity_id
_entity_poly.type
_entity_poly.pdbx_seq_one_letter_code
_entity_poly.pdbx_strand_id
1 'polypeptide(L)'
;MFVRNIIKSKTPCFRNVRLYSTKPSGSSSTFKYIAGGFLLGASASLIYNSSQPPQSITSNKSTIKVSELPTRVYGDENQLQQAIEELKAKINPKNITHHPDTILSHSDNGCNPIKPLESQKPQYVIFAESTEDVSEILKIMHKYKIPTIPYGGGTSLEQHFFTTRDNTVILDTSRMNKVLKINEVDLDATVQCGVSWN
;
A
#
# COMPACT_ATOMS: atom_id res chain seq x y z
N MET A 1 40.88 -9.27 -27.80
CA MET A 1 40.54 -10.70 -27.99
C MET A 1 39.80 -11.14 -26.73
N PHE A 2 38.47 -10.88 -26.64
CA PHE A 2 37.63 -11.44 -25.61
C PHE A 2 36.24 -11.73 -26.16
N VAL A 3 35.82 -12.96 -25.96
CA VAL A 3 34.72 -13.68 -26.60
C VAL A 3 33.41 -13.25 -25.95
N ARG A 4 32.42 -12.83 -26.77
CA ARG A 4 31.03 -12.65 -26.40
C ARG A 4 30.38 -14.01 -26.19
N ASN A 5 29.91 -14.28 -24.98
CA ASN A 5 28.94 -15.35 -24.74
C ASN A 5 27.53 -14.77 -24.67
N ILE A 6 26.79 -15.01 -25.72
CA ILE A 6 25.35 -14.73 -25.82
C ILE A 6 24.62 -15.89 -25.15
N ILE A 7 24.03 -15.66 -24.00
CA ILE A 7 23.09 -16.60 -23.38
C ILE A 7 21.72 -16.41 -24.03
N LYS A 8 21.35 -17.36 -24.88
CA LYS A 8 19.98 -17.48 -25.41
C LYS A 8 19.06 -17.98 -24.29
N SER A 9 18.17 -17.15 -23.78
CA SER A 9 17.07 -17.58 -22.90
C SER A 9 16.06 -18.37 -23.74
N LYS A 10 15.88 -19.65 -23.39
CA LYS A 10 14.82 -20.50 -23.93
C LYS A 10 13.52 -20.18 -23.21
N THR A 11 12.53 -19.71 -23.93
CA THR A 11 11.14 -19.60 -23.50
C THR A 11 10.59 -20.96 -23.05
N PRO A 12 9.87 -21.06 -21.94
CA PRO A 12 9.24 -22.30 -21.53
C PRO A 12 8.04 -22.62 -22.43
N CYS A 13 8.10 -23.82 -23.00
CA CYS A 13 7.08 -24.44 -23.82
C CYS A 13 5.81 -24.67 -23.00
N PHE A 14 4.68 -24.10 -23.42
CA PHE A 14 3.37 -24.44 -22.90
C PHE A 14 3.05 -25.88 -23.25
N ARG A 15 2.99 -26.73 -22.22
CA ARG A 15 2.62 -28.14 -22.35
C ARG A 15 1.12 -28.22 -22.55
N ASN A 16 0.71 -28.70 -23.73
CA ASN A 16 -0.70 -28.95 -24.08
C ASN A 16 -1.36 -29.88 -23.06
N VAL A 17 -2.31 -29.35 -22.32
CA VAL A 17 -3.22 -30.14 -21.47
C VAL A 17 -4.23 -30.80 -22.41
N ARG A 18 -4.13 -32.12 -22.64
CA ARG A 18 -5.15 -32.89 -23.32
C ARG A 18 -6.35 -33.01 -22.40
N LEU A 19 -7.44 -32.35 -22.75
CA LEU A 19 -8.75 -32.62 -22.15
C LEU A 19 -9.23 -33.99 -22.63
N TYR A 20 -9.26 -34.98 -21.75
CA TYR A 20 -9.92 -36.25 -22.00
C TYR A 20 -11.43 -36.04 -21.93
N SER A 21 -12.07 -36.00 -23.08
CA SER A 21 -13.51 -36.11 -23.21
C SER A 21 -13.91 -37.60 -23.01
N THR A 22 -14.32 -37.98 -21.81
CA THR A 22 -15.01 -39.22 -21.58
C THR A 22 -16.48 -39.03 -21.89
N LYS A 23 -16.97 -39.68 -22.96
CA LYS A 23 -18.40 -39.77 -23.24
C LYS A 23 -19.05 -40.53 -22.08
N PRO A 24 -20.05 -39.96 -21.37
CA PRO A 24 -20.80 -40.73 -20.37
C PRO A 24 -21.77 -41.65 -21.09
N SER A 25 -21.59 -42.97 -20.99
CA SER A 25 -22.62 -43.96 -21.24
C SER A 25 -23.51 -44.03 -20.01
N GLY A 26 -24.45 -43.12 -19.89
CA GLY A 26 -25.39 -43.10 -18.75
C GLY A 26 -26.79 -43.44 -19.19
N SER A 27 -27.43 -44.37 -18.48
CA SER A 27 -28.82 -44.77 -18.66
C SER A 27 -29.79 -43.60 -18.47
N SER A 28 -30.97 -43.65 -19.07
CA SER A 28 -31.96 -42.55 -19.08
C SER A 28 -32.42 -42.07 -17.68
N SER A 29 -32.19 -42.85 -16.63
CA SER A 29 -32.48 -42.48 -15.24
C SER A 29 -31.53 -41.43 -14.70
N THR A 30 -30.24 -41.53 -15.01
CA THR A 30 -29.23 -40.56 -14.56
C THR A 30 -29.47 -39.14 -15.11
N PHE A 31 -29.99 -39.07 -16.33
CA PHE A 31 -30.33 -37.79 -16.95
C PHE A 31 -31.47 -37.07 -16.24
N LYS A 32 -32.48 -37.82 -15.72
CA LYS A 32 -33.60 -37.24 -14.94
C LYS A 32 -33.13 -36.62 -13.63
N TYR A 33 -32.17 -37.24 -12.93
CA TYR A 33 -31.63 -36.72 -11.69
C TYR A 33 -30.72 -35.50 -11.93
N ILE A 34 -29.94 -35.49 -13.00
CA ILE A 34 -29.12 -34.34 -13.38
C ILE A 34 -30.01 -33.14 -13.79
N ALA A 35 -31.06 -33.39 -14.58
CA ALA A 35 -32.00 -32.34 -14.97
C ALA A 35 -32.79 -31.80 -13.75
N GLY A 36 -33.23 -32.69 -12.83
CA GLY A 36 -33.88 -32.27 -11.58
C GLY A 36 -32.98 -31.46 -10.67
N GLY A 37 -31.71 -31.87 -10.52
CA GLY A 37 -30.70 -31.11 -9.74
C GLY A 37 -30.42 -29.76 -10.35
N PHE A 38 -30.35 -29.64 -11.67
CA PHE A 38 -30.14 -28.37 -12.36
C PHE A 38 -31.33 -27.41 -12.20
N LEU A 39 -32.57 -27.92 -12.29
CA LEU A 39 -33.78 -27.13 -12.07
C LEU A 39 -33.89 -26.63 -10.62
N LEU A 40 -33.60 -27.49 -9.63
CA LEU A 40 -33.60 -27.11 -8.22
C LEU A 40 -32.46 -26.11 -7.90
N GLY A 41 -31.29 -26.31 -8.48
CA GLY A 41 -30.17 -25.38 -8.34
C GLY A 41 -30.46 -24.03 -8.96
N ALA A 42 -31.08 -24.00 -10.15
CA ALA A 42 -31.44 -22.75 -10.82
C ALA A 42 -32.56 -22.01 -10.05
N SER A 43 -33.55 -22.70 -9.51
CA SER A 43 -34.60 -22.07 -8.69
C SER A 43 -34.03 -21.54 -7.36
N ALA A 44 -33.16 -22.28 -6.69
CA ALA A 44 -32.49 -21.81 -5.47
C ALA A 44 -31.60 -20.58 -5.73
N SER A 45 -30.88 -20.55 -6.86
CA SER A 45 -30.08 -19.41 -7.28
C SER A 45 -30.93 -18.18 -7.57
N LEU A 46 -32.10 -18.35 -8.20
CA LEU A 46 -33.01 -17.24 -8.46
C LEU A 46 -33.62 -16.68 -7.17
N ILE A 47 -34.00 -17.55 -6.23
CA ILE A 47 -34.53 -17.17 -4.91
C ILE A 47 -33.44 -16.45 -4.12
N TYR A 48 -32.20 -16.97 -4.12
CA TYR A 48 -31.09 -16.35 -3.45
C TYR A 48 -30.79 -14.93 -3.99
N ASN A 49 -30.77 -14.80 -5.33
CA ASN A 49 -30.55 -13.47 -5.95
C ASN A 49 -31.70 -12.49 -5.69
N SER A 50 -32.95 -12.97 -5.62
CA SER A 50 -34.10 -12.11 -5.36
C SER A 50 -34.22 -11.71 -3.87
N SER A 51 -33.65 -12.48 -2.97
CA SER A 51 -33.62 -12.18 -1.53
C SER A 51 -32.45 -11.32 -1.10
N GLN A 52 -31.47 -11.08 -1.98
CA GLN A 52 -30.41 -10.11 -1.70
C GLN A 52 -31.01 -8.70 -1.73
N PRO A 53 -30.69 -7.86 -0.72
CA PRO A 53 -31.05 -6.44 -0.81
C PRO A 53 -30.45 -5.89 -2.11
N PRO A 54 -31.16 -5.00 -2.80
CA PRO A 54 -30.62 -4.41 -4.03
C PRO A 54 -29.23 -3.88 -3.72
N GLN A 55 -28.21 -4.54 -4.26
CA GLN A 55 -26.87 -4.00 -4.21
C GLN A 55 -26.99 -2.64 -4.89
N SER A 56 -26.76 -1.58 -4.13
CA SER A 56 -26.59 -0.29 -4.72
C SER A 56 -25.51 -0.47 -5.79
N ILE A 57 -25.92 -0.38 -7.04
CA ILE A 57 -24.99 -0.33 -8.16
C ILE A 57 -24.25 0.99 -7.97
N THR A 58 -23.26 0.98 -7.06
CA THR A 58 -22.28 2.02 -7.03
C THR A 58 -21.57 1.89 -8.36
N SER A 59 -21.95 2.78 -9.27
CA SER A 59 -21.25 2.92 -10.53
C SER A 59 -19.75 2.93 -10.22
N ASN A 60 -18.96 2.02 -10.80
CA ASN A 60 -17.51 2.05 -10.68
C ASN A 60 -16.90 3.32 -11.31
N LYS A 61 -17.75 4.19 -11.87
CA LYS A 61 -17.34 5.48 -12.39
C LYS A 61 -17.56 6.54 -11.31
N SER A 62 -16.53 7.29 -11.00
CA SER A 62 -16.68 8.48 -10.17
C SER A 62 -17.69 9.42 -10.82
N THR A 63 -18.72 9.83 -10.08
CA THR A 63 -19.71 10.81 -10.50
C THR A 63 -19.27 12.22 -10.13
N ILE A 64 -18.22 12.38 -9.36
CA ILE A 64 -17.68 13.66 -8.89
C ILE A 64 -16.56 14.08 -9.84
N LYS A 65 -16.67 15.25 -10.45
CA LYS A 65 -15.58 15.83 -11.23
C LYS A 65 -14.49 16.35 -10.31
N VAL A 66 -13.23 16.28 -10.75
CA VAL A 66 -12.09 16.81 -9.98
C VAL A 66 -12.28 18.28 -9.63
N SER A 67 -12.89 19.06 -10.52
CA SER A 67 -13.22 20.48 -10.31
C SER A 67 -14.28 20.74 -9.22
N GLU A 68 -15.06 19.72 -8.87
CA GLU A 68 -16.10 19.78 -7.83
C GLU A 68 -15.58 19.38 -6.45
N LEU A 69 -14.35 18.86 -6.38
CA LEU A 69 -13.74 18.51 -5.11
C LEU A 69 -13.40 19.79 -4.33
N PRO A 70 -13.71 19.82 -3.02
CA PRO A 70 -13.35 20.96 -2.20
C PRO A 70 -11.84 21.13 -2.16
N THR A 71 -11.39 22.38 -2.29
CA THR A 71 -9.97 22.71 -2.10
C THR A 71 -9.55 22.34 -0.69
N ARG A 72 -8.55 21.47 -0.57
CA ARG A 72 -8.01 21.11 0.74
C ARG A 72 -7.15 22.22 1.29
N VAL A 73 -7.38 22.60 2.51
CA VAL A 73 -6.57 23.57 3.26
C VAL A 73 -5.57 22.79 4.11
N TYR A 74 -4.31 23.08 3.92
CA TYR A 74 -3.20 22.54 4.71
C TYR A 74 -2.67 23.60 5.67
N GLY A 75 -1.97 23.15 6.70
CA GLY A 75 -1.33 24.02 7.67
C GLY A 75 -0.20 24.84 7.06
N ASP A 76 -0.09 26.08 7.53
CA ASP A 76 0.99 26.98 7.18
C ASP A 76 2.27 26.69 8.00
N GLU A 77 3.34 27.48 7.77
CA GLU A 77 4.61 27.33 8.47
C GLU A 77 4.46 27.54 9.99
N ASN A 78 3.62 28.48 10.43
CA ASN A 78 3.40 28.72 11.87
C ASN A 78 2.72 27.50 12.52
N GLN A 79 1.75 26.90 11.82
CA GLN A 79 1.06 25.68 12.28
C GLN A 79 2.02 24.49 12.31
N LEU A 80 2.96 24.39 11.33
CA LEU A 80 4.01 23.38 11.37
C LEU A 80 4.90 23.55 12.60
N GLN A 81 5.38 24.77 12.89
CA GLN A 81 6.22 25.01 14.06
C GLN A 81 5.49 24.68 15.37
N GLN A 82 4.20 25.06 15.49
CA GLN A 82 3.39 24.69 16.65
C GLN A 82 3.23 23.16 16.77
N ALA A 83 3.03 22.48 15.65
CA ALA A 83 2.93 21.02 15.66
C ALA A 83 4.22 20.35 16.12
N ILE A 84 5.37 20.85 15.66
CA ILE A 84 6.69 20.34 16.05
C ILE A 84 6.95 20.58 17.54
N GLU A 85 6.63 21.77 18.07
CA GLU A 85 6.81 22.05 19.50
C GLU A 85 5.90 21.17 20.37
N GLU A 86 4.63 20.97 19.99
CA GLU A 86 3.73 20.06 20.70
C GLU A 86 4.25 18.62 20.64
N LEU A 87 4.80 18.21 19.49
CA LEU A 87 5.33 16.87 19.29
C LEU A 87 6.56 16.59 20.14
N LYS A 88 7.47 17.56 20.30
CA LYS A 88 8.66 17.45 21.19
C LYS A 88 8.30 17.13 22.65
N ALA A 89 7.09 17.48 23.08
CA ALA A 89 6.59 17.15 24.40
C ALA A 89 6.02 15.74 24.53
N LYS A 90 5.77 15.05 23.40
CA LYS A 90 5.10 13.75 23.34
C LYS A 90 6.02 12.61 22.98
N ILE A 91 6.99 12.85 22.12
CA ILE A 91 7.99 11.86 21.69
C ILE A 91 9.39 12.38 22.00
N ASN A 92 10.37 11.50 21.87
CA ASN A 92 11.78 11.88 22.06
C ASN A 92 12.18 12.97 21.05
N PRO A 93 12.59 14.18 21.51
CA PRO A 93 12.97 15.28 20.61
C PRO A 93 14.12 14.94 19.64
N LYS A 94 14.98 13.97 19.99
CA LYS A 94 16.07 13.50 19.13
C LYS A 94 15.55 12.75 17.88
N ASN A 95 14.29 12.37 17.88
CA ASN A 95 13.63 11.69 16.77
C ASN A 95 13.07 12.68 15.74
N ILE A 96 13.13 13.96 16.00
CA ILE A 96 12.63 15.01 15.12
C ILE A 96 13.86 15.76 14.56
N THR A 97 14.01 15.74 13.25
CA THR A 97 15.17 16.38 12.61
C THR A 97 14.79 17.17 11.37
N HIS A 98 15.51 18.25 11.13
CA HIS A 98 15.51 19.04 9.91
C HIS A 98 16.93 19.17 9.33
N HIS A 99 17.81 18.22 9.70
CA HIS A 99 19.20 18.24 9.23
C HIS A 99 19.24 18.07 7.71
N PRO A 100 19.99 18.91 6.97
CA PRO A 100 19.99 18.91 5.50
C PRO A 100 20.30 17.54 4.87
N ASP A 101 21.26 16.80 5.40
CA ASP A 101 21.63 15.47 4.88
C ASP A 101 20.50 14.45 5.08
N THR A 102 19.80 14.53 6.22
CA THR A 102 18.64 13.66 6.47
C THR A 102 17.48 14.01 5.54
N ILE A 103 17.20 15.30 5.37
CA ILE A 103 16.19 15.77 4.42
C ILE A 103 16.52 15.30 3.01
N LEU A 104 17.76 15.45 2.57
CA LEU A 104 18.19 15.03 1.24
C LEU A 104 18.05 13.52 1.04
N SER A 105 18.47 12.71 2.00
CA SER A 105 18.38 11.24 1.90
C SER A 105 16.93 10.71 1.87
N HIS A 106 15.99 11.50 2.40
CA HIS A 106 14.55 11.16 2.37
C HIS A 106 13.81 11.82 1.19
N SER A 107 14.50 12.64 0.41
CA SER A 107 13.89 13.32 -0.75
C SER A 107 14.13 12.58 -2.06
N ASP A 108 15.16 11.74 -2.14
CA ASP A 108 15.54 11.03 -3.37
C ASP A 108 16.17 9.67 -3.01
N ASN A 109 15.78 8.62 -3.70
CA ASN A 109 16.40 7.28 -3.55
C ASN A 109 17.54 7.02 -4.53
N GLY A 110 17.93 8.00 -5.33
CA GLY A 110 19.00 7.90 -6.31
C GLY A 110 18.68 7.06 -7.56
N CYS A 111 17.59 6.30 -7.55
CA CYS A 111 17.21 5.38 -8.64
C CYS A 111 16.36 6.04 -9.73
N ASN A 112 15.86 7.25 -9.50
CA ASN A 112 14.97 7.92 -10.41
C ASN A 112 15.68 9.04 -11.17
N PRO A 113 15.50 9.15 -12.50
CA PRO A 113 16.06 10.23 -13.30
C PRO A 113 15.43 11.60 -12.97
N ILE A 114 14.21 11.63 -12.44
CA ILE A 114 13.54 12.86 -12.03
C ILE A 114 13.99 13.20 -10.62
N LYS A 115 14.63 14.35 -10.45
CA LYS A 115 15.06 14.83 -9.15
C LYS A 115 14.00 15.74 -8.52
N PRO A 116 13.81 15.69 -7.20
CA PRO A 116 12.87 16.57 -6.52
C PRO A 116 13.29 18.03 -6.65
N LEU A 117 12.31 18.90 -6.84
CA LEU A 117 12.51 20.36 -6.71
C LEU A 117 12.76 20.70 -5.24
N GLU A 118 13.35 21.87 -4.98
CA GLU A 118 13.54 22.34 -3.60
C GLU A 118 12.21 22.42 -2.82
N SER A 119 11.14 22.84 -3.49
CA SER A 119 9.77 22.84 -2.92
C SER A 119 9.19 21.45 -2.66
N GLN A 120 9.83 20.41 -3.17
CA GLN A 120 9.42 19.01 -2.99
C GLN A 120 10.27 18.28 -1.94
N LYS A 121 10.99 18.99 -1.12
CA LYS A 121 11.72 18.44 0.03
C LYS A 121 10.87 18.56 1.29
N PRO A 122 10.90 17.56 2.17
CA PRO A 122 10.22 17.65 3.45
C PRO A 122 10.86 18.71 4.34
N GLN A 123 10.07 19.31 5.23
CA GLN A 123 10.60 20.27 6.20
C GLN A 123 11.22 19.56 7.43
N TYR A 124 10.64 18.42 7.81
CA TYR A 124 11.14 17.61 8.92
C TYR A 124 11.05 16.13 8.56
N VAL A 125 11.96 15.35 9.15
CA VAL A 125 11.88 13.89 9.22
C VAL A 125 11.65 13.52 10.69
N ILE A 126 10.65 12.70 10.95
CA ILE A 126 10.25 12.26 12.29
C ILE A 126 10.35 10.74 12.35
N PHE A 127 11.24 10.23 13.19
CA PHE A 127 11.44 8.80 13.38
C PHE A 127 10.51 8.26 14.45
N ALA A 128 9.65 7.31 14.11
CA ALA A 128 8.84 6.58 15.09
C ALA A 128 9.59 5.35 15.60
N GLU A 129 9.51 5.09 16.90
CA GLU A 129 10.09 3.91 17.55
C GLU A 129 9.02 2.90 17.99
N SER A 130 7.76 3.34 18.03
CA SER A 130 6.61 2.53 18.47
C SER A 130 5.34 2.89 17.71
N THR A 131 4.32 2.03 17.83
CA THR A 131 2.98 2.30 17.30
C THR A 131 2.34 3.49 18.01
N GLU A 132 2.64 3.66 19.28
CA GLU A 132 2.19 4.77 20.12
C GLU A 132 2.75 6.10 19.59
N ASP A 133 4.04 6.14 19.24
CA ASP A 133 4.66 7.32 18.60
C ASP A 133 3.96 7.67 17.29
N VAL A 134 3.72 6.68 16.43
CA VAL A 134 2.99 6.88 15.17
C VAL A 134 1.61 7.49 15.44
N SER A 135 0.91 6.98 16.45
CA SER A 135 -0.41 7.50 16.83
C SER A 135 -0.36 8.96 17.29
N GLU A 136 0.59 9.32 18.15
CA GLU A 136 0.74 10.69 18.64
C GLU A 136 1.18 11.65 17.51
N ILE A 137 2.14 11.23 16.67
CA ILE A 137 2.57 12.00 15.51
C ILE A 137 1.36 12.32 14.61
N LEU A 138 0.61 11.30 14.21
CA LEU A 138 -0.51 11.49 13.29
C LEU A 138 -1.66 12.32 13.91
N LYS A 139 -1.94 12.20 15.21
CA LYS A 139 -2.93 13.04 15.89
C LYS A 139 -2.55 14.51 15.84
N ILE A 140 -1.28 14.82 16.11
CA ILE A 140 -0.79 16.20 16.11
C ILE A 140 -0.76 16.74 14.67
N MET A 141 -0.22 15.98 13.71
CA MET A 141 -0.19 16.40 12.31
C MET A 141 -1.60 16.63 11.76
N HIS A 142 -2.55 15.77 12.10
CA HIS A 142 -3.95 15.94 11.72
C HIS A 142 -4.59 17.20 12.35
N LYS A 143 -4.32 17.46 13.63
CA LYS A 143 -4.80 18.66 14.36
C LYS A 143 -4.37 19.95 13.66
N TYR A 144 -3.11 20.02 13.24
CA TYR A 144 -2.55 21.18 12.58
C TYR A 144 -2.63 21.12 11.03
N LYS A 145 -3.25 20.06 10.48
CA LYS A 145 -3.40 19.82 9.03
C LYS A 145 -2.07 19.77 8.29
N ILE A 146 -1.04 19.25 8.92
CA ILE A 146 0.29 19.11 8.31
C ILE A 146 0.32 17.87 7.41
N PRO A 147 0.67 18.00 6.13
CA PRO A 147 0.84 16.87 5.23
C PRO A 147 1.92 15.93 5.75
N THR A 148 1.62 14.63 5.83
CA THR A 148 2.54 13.62 6.35
C THR A 148 2.69 12.50 5.35
N ILE A 149 3.93 12.12 5.05
CA ILE A 149 4.26 11.03 4.13
C ILE A 149 4.95 9.92 4.93
N PRO A 150 4.42 8.67 4.89
CA PRO A 150 5.10 7.54 5.51
C PRO A 150 6.34 7.15 4.68
N TYR A 151 7.42 6.82 5.38
CA TYR A 151 8.68 6.40 4.78
C TYR A 151 9.17 5.11 5.47
N GLY A 152 9.51 4.11 4.67
CA GLY A 152 10.13 2.87 5.11
C GLY A 152 11.53 2.72 4.51
N GLY A 153 11.71 1.77 3.59
CA GLY A 153 12.98 1.56 2.91
C GLY A 153 13.30 2.52 1.74
N GLY A 154 12.43 3.48 1.42
CA GLY A 154 12.63 4.40 0.29
C GLY A 154 12.65 3.72 -1.08
N THR A 155 12.06 2.54 -1.22
CA THR A 155 12.17 1.69 -2.42
C THR A 155 11.09 1.94 -3.47
N SER A 156 10.22 2.92 -3.28
CA SER A 156 9.17 3.26 -4.25
C SER A 156 9.78 3.72 -5.57
N LEU A 157 9.48 2.99 -6.65
CA LEU A 157 9.89 3.38 -8.00
C LEU A 157 9.05 4.56 -8.54
N GLU A 158 7.83 4.74 -8.03
CA GLU A 158 6.92 5.83 -8.40
C GLU A 158 7.09 7.08 -7.51
N GLN A 159 8.11 7.08 -6.65
CA GLN A 159 8.47 8.23 -5.79
C GLN A 159 7.34 8.70 -4.87
N HIS A 160 6.55 7.78 -4.30
CA HIS A 160 5.46 8.12 -3.38
C HIS A 160 5.93 8.83 -2.10
N PHE A 161 7.22 8.83 -1.81
CA PHE A 161 7.82 9.59 -0.71
C PHE A 161 8.16 11.05 -1.08
N PHE A 162 7.99 11.47 -2.35
CA PHE A 162 8.18 12.86 -2.73
C PHE A 162 7.09 13.74 -2.15
N THR A 163 7.50 14.87 -1.61
CA THR A 163 6.54 15.86 -1.15
C THR A 163 6.02 16.67 -2.33
N THR A 164 4.72 16.83 -2.40
CA THR A 164 4.06 17.64 -3.44
C THR A 164 3.39 18.87 -2.84
N ARG A 165 3.62 19.11 -1.56
CA ARG A 165 2.99 20.20 -0.81
C ARG A 165 3.99 20.81 0.15
N ASP A 166 3.86 22.11 0.35
CA ASP A 166 4.65 22.85 1.33
C ASP A 166 4.36 22.33 2.75
N ASN A 167 5.29 22.57 3.66
CA ASN A 167 5.18 22.20 5.08
C ASN A 167 4.95 20.70 5.33
N THR A 168 5.37 19.83 4.41
CA THR A 168 5.24 18.39 4.55
C THR A 168 6.30 17.84 5.48
N VAL A 169 5.92 16.84 6.28
CA VAL A 169 6.83 16.04 7.10
C VAL A 169 6.88 14.59 6.64
N ILE A 170 8.03 13.96 6.82
CA ILE A 170 8.18 12.51 6.62
C ILE A 170 8.09 11.81 7.97
N LEU A 171 7.29 10.77 8.04
CA LEU A 171 7.21 9.83 9.15
C LEU A 171 8.02 8.59 8.79
N ASP A 172 9.22 8.50 9.33
CA ASP A 172 10.12 7.37 9.11
C ASP A 172 9.88 6.27 10.15
N THR A 173 9.69 5.05 9.67
CA THR A 173 9.45 3.86 10.49
C THR A 173 10.66 2.94 10.63
N SER A 174 11.83 3.32 10.12
CA SER A 174 13.05 2.48 10.11
C SER A 174 13.51 2.04 11.51
N ARG A 175 13.15 2.79 12.56
CA ARG A 175 13.46 2.43 13.95
C ARG A 175 12.49 1.42 14.56
N MET A 176 11.37 1.15 13.91
CA MET A 176 10.43 0.07 14.26
C MET A 176 10.87 -1.24 13.61
N ASN A 177 12.00 -1.78 14.03
CA ASN A 177 12.73 -2.85 13.34
C ASN A 177 12.79 -4.17 14.11
N LYS A 178 11.84 -4.45 14.99
CA LYS A 178 11.82 -5.67 15.80
C LYS A 178 11.08 -6.79 15.07
N VAL A 179 11.65 -8.00 15.09
CA VAL A 179 10.95 -9.24 14.79
C VAL A 179 10.19 -9.63 16.06
N LEU A 180 8.86 -9.66 15.98
CA LEU A 180 7.99 -9.89 17.15
C LEU A 180 7.70 -11.37 17.38
N LYS A 181 7.55 -12.15 16.30
CA LYS A 181 7.25 -13.57 16.34
C LYS A 181 7.72 -14.24 15.07
N ILE A 182 8.27 -15.43 15.20
CA ILE A 182 8.49 -16.36 14.09
C ILE A 182 7.61 -17.59 14.34
N ASN A 183 6.80 -17.97 13.38
CA ASN A 183 5.91 -19.11 13.43
C ASN A 183 6.44 -20.21 12.49
N GLU A 184 7.17 -21.14 13.06
CA GLU A 184 7.82 -22.22 12.30
C GLU A 184 6.85 -23.20 11.65
N VAL A 185 5.64 -23.33 12.22
CA VAL A 185 4.59 -24.25 11.70
C VAL A 185 3.95 -23.68 10.45
N ASP A 186 3.61 -22.40 10.49
CA ASP A 186 2.93 -21.73 9.37
C ASP A 186 3.90 -21.02 8.41
N LEU A 187 5.21 -21.06 8.73
CA LEU A 187 6.29 -20.43 7.96
C LEU A 187 6.06 -18.93 7.74
N ASP A 188 5.57 -18.25 8.77
CA ASP A 188 5.36 -16.81 8.75
C ASP A 188 6.13 -16.09 9.87
N ALA A 189 6.22 -14.76 9.78
CA ALA A 189 6.78 -13.93 10.81
C ALA A 189 5.96 -12.66 11.03
N THR A 190 5.77 -12.29 12.28
CA THR A 190 5.21 -10.98 12.66
C THR A 190 6.36 -10.05 12.97
N VAL A 191 6.44 -8.95 12.24
CA VAL A 191 7.53 -7.98 12.36
C VAL A 191 6.97 -6.56 12.45
N GLN A 192 7.77 -5.63 12.95
CA GLN A 192 7.47 -4.20 12.85
C GLN A 192 7.75 -3.71 11.42
N CYS A 193 7.12 -2.61 11.03
CA CYS A 193 7.11 -2.12 9.64
C CYS A 193 8.46 -1.58 9.12
N GLY A 194 9.43 -1.36 9.98
CA GLY A 194 10.79 -0.95 9.61
C GLY A 194 11.78 -2.11 9.47
N VAL A 195 11.34 -3.37 9.61
CA VAL A 195 12.22 -4.53 9.41
C VAL A 195 12.56 -4.65 7.92
N SER A 196 13.86 -4.73 7.64
CA SER A 196 14.37 -4.98 6.29
C SER A 196 14.38 -6.48 5.99
N TRP A 197 14.13 -6.82 4.77
CA TRP A 197 14.20 -8.18 4.24
C TRP A 197 15.62 -8.47 3.71
N ASN A 198 16.62 -8.47 4.60
CA ASN A 198 18.02 -8.77 4.26
C ASN A 198 18.48 -10.02 5.00
#